data_972d823dca5b442daa60753696f02768
#
_entry.id   972d823dca5b442daa60753696f02768
#
_cell.length_a   1.000
_cell.length_b   1.000
_cell.length_c   1.000
_cell.angle_alpha   90.00
_cell.angle_beta   90.00
_cell.angle_gamma   90.00
#
_symmetry.space_group_name_H-M   'P 1'
#
loop_
_entity.id
_entity.type
_entity.pdbx_description
1 polymer ?
#
loop_
_entity_poly.entity_id
_entity_poly.type
_entity_poly.pdbx_seq_one_letter_code
_entity_poly.pdbx_strand_id
1 'polypeptide(L)'
;MDIIMPILEGAWRYILTLKVSDYLDIALMTYGIYWLLKIVGTSKVESVGKVVLLFLLALMLSDALSLGGIYFILSHVLSLGALALIVLFQPEIRHLIDQLGSSRLRSFNPFARTQQVSAIENAIAQTVLACTEMSKSRTGVLIVFEREMALDDIARTGTIVDARVSSELLKNIFFVKAAMHDGAVIMRDGRLLAGGCMLPLSKNVNLSRDLGMRHRAGIGMSENSDAVVVIVSE
;
A
#
# COMPACT_ATOMS: atom_id res chain seq x y z
N MET A 1 30.80 40.83 31.17
CA MET A 1 32.00 40.11 30.74
C MET A 1 32.31 38.94 31.68
N ASP A 2 31.81 39.00 32.92
CA ASP A 2 32.15 38.06 34.01
C ASP A 2 31.40 36.69 33.96
N ILE A 3 30.38 36.54 33.10
CA ILE A 3 29.63 35.30 32.98
C ILE A 3 30.19 34.40 31.85
N ILE A 4 30.89 34.99 30.87
CA ILE A 4 31.37 34.26 29.68
C ILE A 4 32.71 33.55 29.98
N MET A 5 33.56 34.12 30.82
CA MET A 5 34.87 33.56 31.19
C MET A 5 34.77 32.18 31.87
N PRO A 6 33.92 31.95 32.89
CA PRO A 6 33.84 30.65 33.53
C PRO A 6 33.23 29.59 32.61
N ILE A 7 32.39 29.98 31.63
CA ILE A 7 31.83 29.06 30.63
C ILE A 7 32.93 28.64 29.64
N LEU A 8 33.75 29.57 29.19
CA LEU A 8 34.89 29.29 28.30
C LEU A 8 35.96 28.42 28.97
N GLU A 9 36.29 28.71 30.25
CA GLU A 9 37.23 27.88 31.01
C GLU A 9 36.68 26.48 31.30
N GLY A 10 35.38 26.35 31.55
CA GLY A 10 34.70 25.06 31.69
C GLY A 10 34.74 24.25 30.39
N ALA A 11 34.44 24.89 29.27
CA ALA A 11 34.49 24.26 27.94
C ALA A 11 35.94 23.85 27.59
N TRP A 12 36.93 24.68 27.89
CA TRP A 12 38.34 24.36 27.64
C TRP A 12 38.83 23.16 28.45
N ARG A 13 38.43 23.06 29.71
CA ARG A 13 38.72 21.89 30.55
C ARG A 13 38.06 20.63 30.05
N TYR A 14 36.82 20.72 29.56
CA TYR A 14 36.11 19.57 28.92
C TYR A 14 36.85 19.07 27.69
N ILE A 15 37.31 19.99 26.81
CA ILE A 15 38.06 19.64 25.59
C ILE A 15 39.37 18.92 25.92
N LEU A 16 40.05 19.30 26.99
CA LEU A 16 41.32 18.70 27.44
C LEU A 16 41.14 17.30 28.09
N THR A 17 39.92 16.95 28.52
CA THR A 17 39.60 15.64 29.12
C THR A 17 39.06 14.64 28.11
N LEU A 18 38.82 15.05 26.82
CA LEU A 18 38.32 14.18 25.77
C LEU A 18 39.34 13.08 25.47
N LYS A 19 38.85 11.84 25.47
CA LYS A 19 39.60 10.67 25.02
C LYS A 19 39.60 10.60 23.51
N VAL A 20 40.54 9.89 22.94
CA VAL A 20 40.59 9.65 21.47
C VAL A 20 39.27 9.03 20.95
N SER A 21 38.60 8.23 21.78
CA SER A 21 37.27 7.69 21.50
C SER A 21 36.20 8.78 21.30
N ASP A 22 36.29 9.91 22.02
CA ASP A 22 35.27 10.98 21.94
C ASP A 22 35.38 11.76 20.61
N TYR A 23 36.62 11.93 20.09
CA TYR A 23 36.84 12.51 18.76
C TYR A 23 36.33 11.59 17.63
N LEU A 24 36.53 10.28 17.78
CA LEU A 24 35.98 9.29 16.86
C LEU A 24 34.45 9.29 16.89
N ASP A 25 33.86 9.43 18.08
CA ASP A 25 32.41 9.51 18.31
C ASP A 25 31.80 10.70 17.55
N ILE A 26 32.39 11.91 17.73
CA ILE A 26 31.94 13.12 17.04
C ILE A 26 32.07 13.00 15.51
N ALA A 27 33.21 12.46 15.03
CA ALA A 27 33.44 12.27 13.59
C ALA A 27 32.45 11.27 12.97
N LEU A 28 32.20 10.14 13.64
CA LEU A 28 31.24 9.11 13.21
C LEU A 28 29.81 9.63 13.26
N MET A 29 29.45 10.41 14.30
CA MET A 29 28.13 11.06 14.38
C MET A 29 27.89 12.02 13.20
N THR A 30 28.87 12.89 12.94
CA THR A 30 28.77 13.88 11.86
C THR A 30 28.62 13.18 10.50
N TYR A 31 29.42 12.14 10.27
CA TYR A 31 29.35 11.33 9.06
C TYR A 31 28.02 10.57 8.95
N GLY A 32 27.54 10.00 10.05
CA GLY A 32 26.26 9.27 10.11
C GLY A 32 25.06 10.17 9.81
N ILE A 33 25.03 11.38 10.40
CA ILE A 33 23.96 12.36 10.13
C ILE A 33 24.00 12.80 8.66
N TYR A 34 25.18 13.10 8.12
CA TYR A 34 25.32 13.44 6.70
C TYR A 34 24.78 12.32 5.78
N TRP A 35 25.14 11.09 6.08
CA TRP A 35 24.74 9.92 5.28
C TRP A 35 23.22 9.64 5.39
N LEU A 36 22.65 9.80 6.59
CA LEU A 36 21.21 9.68 6.85
C LEU A 36 20.40 10.73 6.06
N LEU A 37 20.84 11.97 6.05
CA LEU A 37 20.21 13.04 5.27
C LEU A 37 20.26 12.76 3.76
N LYS A 38 21.34 12.14 3.28
CA LYS A 38 21.49 11.76 1.87
C LYS A 38 20.55 10.62 1.44
N ILE A 39 20.21 9.69 2.35
CA ILE A 39 19.32 8.54 2.07
C ILE A 39 17.86 8.94 2.04
N VAL A 40 17.43 9.91 2.86
CA VAL A 40 16.05 10.39 2.93
C VAL A 40 15.51 10.91 1.59
N GLY A 41 16.40 11.24 0.65
CA GLY A 41 16.04 11.71 -0.70
C GLY A 41 15.64 10.66 -1.73
N THR A 42 15.72 9.35 -1.44
CA THR A 42 15.46 8.28 -2.42
C THR A 42 14.40 7.30 -1.90
N SER A 43 13.15 7.60 -2.22
CA SER A 43 11.99 6.79 -1.82
C SER A 43 11.85 5.50 -2.64
N LYS A 44 12.04 4.33 -2.01
CA LYS A 44 11.38 3.06 -2.37
C LYS A 44 11.34 2.15 -1.13
N VAL A 45 10.21 1.51 -0.91
CA VAL A 45 9.88 0.66 0.25
C VAL A 45 10.91 -0.47 0.50
N GLU A 46 11.58 -0.97 -0.52
CA GLU A 46 12.68 -1.96 -0.38
C GLU A 46 13.89 -1.44 0.43
N SER A 47 14.05 -0.13 0.51
CA SER A 47 15.15 0.49 1.24
C SER A 47 14.94 0.51 2.77
N VAL A 48 13.70 0.44 3.26
CA VAL A 48 13.38 0.56 4.69
C VAL A 48 14.00 -0.58 5.50
N GLY A 49 13.88 -1.82 5.03
CA GLY A 49 14.47 -2.97 5.71
C GLY A 49 16.01 -2.90 5.77
N LYS A 50 16.66 -2.42 4.71
CA LYS A 50 18.12 -2.22 4.66
C LYS A 50 18.55 -1.11 5.62
N VAL A 51 17.79 -0.02 5.72
CA VAL A 51 18.07 1.09 6.64
C VAL A 51 17.93 0.63 8.09
N VAL A 52 16.88 -0.09 8.43
CA VAL A 52 16.67 -0.66 9.78
C VAL A 52 17.79 -1.63 10.15
N LEU A 53 18.18 -2.53 9.25
CA LEU A 53 19.27 -3.47 9.49
C LEU A 53 20.60 -2.75 9.72
N LEU A 54 20.91 -1.76 8.90
CA LEU A 54 22.13 -0.96 9.02
C LEU A 54 22.15 -0.16 10.32
N PHE A 55 20.98 0.35 10.73
CA PHE A 55 20.81 1.07 11.98
C PHE A 55 21.04 0.18 13.21
N LEU A 56 20.51 -1.05 13.20
CA LEU A 56 20.75 -2.05 14.27
C LEU A 56 22.23 -2.44 14.33
N LEU A 57 22.87 -2.60 13.17
CA LEU A 57 24.29 -2.91 13.09
C LEU A 57 25.15 -1.78 13.65
N ALA A 58 24.79 -0.51 13.36
CA ALA A 58 25.44 0.66 13.92
C ALA A 58 25.27 0.74 15.45
N LEU A 59 24.09 0.37 15.99
CA LEU A 59 23.86 0.28 17.43
C LEU A 59 24.76 -0.77 18.09
N MET A 60 24.84 -1.98 17.53
CA MET A 60 25.71 -3.03 18.06
C MET A 60 27.19 -2.64 18.00
N LEU A 61 27.61 -1.95 16.93
CA LEU A 61 28.99 -1.50 16.77
C LEU A 61 29.33 -0.37 17.77
N SER A 62 28.38 0.55 17.99
CA SER A 62 28.52 1.65 18.96
C SER A 62 28.70 1.13 20.40
N ASP A 63 27.94 0.10 20.77
CA ASP A 63 28.06 -0.54 22.07
C ASP A 63 29.40 -1.26 22.21
N ALA A 64 29.82 -2.05 21.21
CA ALA A 64 31.08 -2.77 21.20
C ALA A 64 32.32 -1.86 21.27
N LEU A 65 32.26 -0.66 20.66
CA LEU A 65 33.32 0.33 20.66
C LEU A 65 33.23 1.31 21.87
N SER A 66 32.26 1.12 22.75
CA SER A 66 32.01 2.01 23.93
C SER A 66 31.79 3.48 23.55
N LEU A 67 31.16 3.74 22.40
CA LEU A 67 30.86 5.09 21.89
C LEU A 67 29.57 5.59 22.55
N GLY A 68 29.65 6.12 23.75
CA GLY A 68 28.49 6.48 24.59
C GLY A 68 27.56 7.52 23.96
N GLY A 69 28.08 8.52 23.25
CA GLY A 69 27.29 9.57 22.62
C GLY A 69 26.46 9.03 21.43
N ILE A 70 27.07 8.22 20.57
CA ILE A 70 26.38 7.58 19.44
C ILE A 70 25.31 6.62 19.94
N TYR A 71 25.65 5.75 20.91
CA TYR A 71 24.72 4.81 21.50
C TYR A 71 23.49 5.52 22.09
N PHE A 72 23.70 6.62 22.84
CA PHE A 72 22.61 7.41 23.42
C PHE A 72 21.66 7.95 22.35
N ILE A 73 22.18 8.54 21.28
CA ILE A 73 21.34 9.10 20.21
C ILE A 73 20.65 8.00 19.43
N LEU A 74 21.37 6.95 19.02
CA LEU A 74 20.79 5.85 18.28
C LEU A 74 19.68 5.14 19.07
N SER A 75 19.87 4.91 20.37
CA SER A 75 18.85 4.25 21.21
C SER A 75 17.56 5.09 21.32
N HIS A 76 17.68 6.41 21.43
CA HIS A 76 16.52 7.32 21.45
C HIS A 76 15.83 7.41 20.09
N VAL A 77 16.61 7.48 18.99
CA VAL A 77 16.06 7.44 17.63
C VAL A 77 15.38 6.10 17.35
N LEU A 78 15.90 4.98 17.85
CA LEU A 78 15.26 3.67 17.71
C LEU A 78 13.90 3.64 18.43
N SER A 79 13.85 4.16 19.66
CA SER A 79 12.62 4.19 20.46
C SER A 79 11.51 5.02 19.78
N LEU A 80 11.85 6.23 19.29
CA LEU A 80 10.92 7.08 18.55
C LEU A 80 10.62 6.51 17.15
N GLY A 81 11.63 5.94 16.48
CA GLY A 81 11.53 5.34 15.17
C GLY A 81 10.65 4.10 15.14
N ALA A 82 10.68 3.28 16.20
CA ALA A 82 9.80 2.14 16.35
C ALA A 82 8.32 2.57 16.38
N LEU A 83 7.98 3.63 17.11
CA LEU A 83 6.64 4.18 17.12
C LEU A 83 6.24 4.72 15.73
N ALA A 84 7.14 5.45 15.08
CA ALA A 84 6.90 5.98 13.74
C ALA A 84 6.73 4.85 12.70
N LEU A 85 7.50 3.76 12.81
CA LEU A 85 7.35 2.57 11.96
C LEU A 85 5.99 1.90 12.14
N ILE A 86 5.52 1.74 13.38
CA ILE A 86 4.19 1.17 13.66
C ILE A 86 3.09 2.00 12.97
N VAL A 87 3.16 3.34 13.08
CA VAL A 87 2.20 4.23 12.44
C VAL A 87 2.31 4.17 10.91
N LEU A 88 3.53 4.13 10.38
CA LEU A 88 3.78 4.05 8.94
C LEU A 88 3.28 2.74 8.33
N PHE A 89 3.47 1.60 9.02
CA PHE A 89 3.03 0.28 8.57
C PHE A 89 1.61 -0.09 9.03
N GLN A 90 0.89 0.82 9.69
CA GLN A 90 -0.48 0.59 10.11
C GLN A 90 -1.40 0.11 8.98
N PRO A 91 -1.40 0.69 7.75
CA PRO A 91 -2.22 0.20 6.65
C PRO A 91 -1.81 -1.21 6.20
N GLU A 92 -0.52 -1.51 6.12
CA GLU A 92 -0.01 -2.84 5.72
C GLU A 92 -0.37 -3.90 6.75
N ILE A 93 -0.25 -3.60 8.04
CA ILE A 93 -0.64 -4.51 9.14
C ILE A 93 -2.15 -4.76 9.08
N ARG A 94 -2.96 -3.74 8.82
CA ARG A 94 -4.40 -3.88 8.66
C ARG A 94 -4.75 -4.80 7.48
N HIS A 95 -4.12 -4.63 6.33
CA HIS A 95 -4.29 -5.52 5.17
C HIS A 95 -3.92 -6.96 5.49
N LEU A 96 -2.82 -7.20 6.22
CA LEU A 96 -2.43 -8.55 6.65
C LEU A 96 -3.46 -9.18 7.59
N ILE A 97 -3.99 -8.41 8.55
CA ILE A 97 -5.02 -8.90 9.49
C ILE A 97 -6.31 -9.20 8.74
N ASP A 98 -6.73 -8.35 7.81
CA ASP A 98 -7.91 -8.54 6.99
C ASP A 98 -7.79 -9.78 6.09
N GLN A 99 -6.63 -10.02 5.49
CA GLN A 99 -6.32 -11.25 4.73
C GLN A 99 -6.38 -12.50 5.61
N LEU A 100 -5.80 -12.46 6.81
CA LEU A 100 -5.82 -13.59 7.74
C LEU A 100 -7.22 -13.87 8.31
N GLY A 101 -8.01 -12.80 8.54
CA GLY A 101 -9.38 -12.91 9.04
C GLY A 101 -10.38 -13.42 7.99
N SER A 102 -10.24 -12.99 6.75
CA SER A 102 -11.19 -13.34 5.68
C SER A 102 -11.00 -14.74 5.12
N SER A 103 -9.76 -15.23 5.01
CA SER A 103 -9.45 -16.49 4.33
C SER A 103 -9.62 -17.73 5.21
N ARG A 104 -9.36 -17.65 6.51
CA ARG A 104 -9.34 -18.83 7.39
C ARG A 104 -10.67 -19.23 7.98
N LEU A 105 -11.59 -18.31 8.23
CA LEU A 105 -12.88 -18.63 8.86
C LEU A 105 -13.90 -19.22 7.89
N ARG A 106 -13.83 -18.90 6.58
CA ARG A 106 -14.74 -19.46 5.56
C ARG A 106 -14.36 -20.85 5.06
N SER A 107 -13.11 -21.28 5.22
CA SER A 107 -12.58 -22.53 4.66
C SER A 107 -12.99 -23.82 5.39
N PHE A 108 -13.63 -23.73 6.56
CA PHE A 108 -13.94 -24.92 7.38
C PHE A 108 -15.26 -25.62 7.05
N ASN A 109 -16.10 -25.06 6.16
CA ASN A 109 -17.36 -25.72 5.80
C ASN A 109 -17.34 -26.20 4.32
N PRO A 110 -17.20 -27.52 4.05
CA PRO A 110 -17.12 -28.05 2.69
C PRO A 110 -18.39 -27.80 1.86
N PHE A 111 -19.56 -27.74 2.49
CA PHE A 111 -20.82 -27.42 1.80
C PHE A 111 -20.90 -25.96 1.35
N ALA A 112 -20.36 -25.02 2.14
CA ALA A 112 -20.29 -23.61 1.76
C ALA A 112 -19.37 -23.40 0.55
N ARG A 113 -18.29 -24.18 0.45
CA ARG A 113 -17.34 -24.10 -0.66
C ARG A 113 -17.97 -24.50 -1.99
N THR A 114 -18.80 -25.55 -2.03
CA THR A 114 -19.47 -25.99 -3.26
C THR A 114 -20.48 -24.94 -3.74
N GLN A 115 -21.24 -24.33 -2.82
CA GLN A 115 -22.18 -23.25 -3.18
C GLN A 115 -21.46 -21.99 -3.67
N GLN A 116 -20.32 -21.66 -3.10
CA GLN A 116 -19.51 -20.49 -3.49
C GLN A 116 -18.91 -20.69 -4.89
N VAL A 117 -18.39 -21.88 -5.21
CA VAL A 117 -17.89 -22.21 -6.55
C VAL A 117 -18.98 -22.06 -7.59
N SER A 118 -20.17 -22.61 -7.34
CA SER A 118 -21.31 -22.49 -8.27
C SER A 118 -21.80 -21.04 -8.43
N ALA A 119 -21.73 -20.22 -7.39
CA ALA A 119 -22.06 -18.80 -7.46
C ALA A 119 -21.04 -18.03 -8.33
N ILE A 120 -19.75 -18.32 -8.18
CA ILE A 120 -18.69 -17.72 -8.99
C ILE A 120 -18.83 -18.13 -10.46
N GLU A 121 -19.04 -19.41 -10.76
CA GLU A 121 -19.24 -19.91 -12.11
C GLU A 121 -20.45 -19.24 -12.78
N ASN A 122 -21.56 -19.11 -12.06
CA ASN A 122 -22.72 -18.38 -12.54
C ASN A 122 -22.43 -16.91 -12.80
N ALA A 123 -21.73 -16.24 -11.89
CA ALA A 123 -21.34 -14.84 -12.05
C ALA A 123 -20.46 -14.64 -13.30
N ILE A 124 -19.52 -15.53 -13.55
CA ILE A 124 -18.67 -15.52 -14.75
C ILE A 124 -19.54 -15.69 -16.01
N ALA A 125 -20.42 -16.69 -16.04
CA ALA A 125 -21.30 -16.94 -17.18
C ALA A 125 -22.20 -15.73 -17.49
N GLN A 126 -22.83 -15.15 -16.49
CA GLN A 126 -23.67 -13.95 -16.64
C GLN A 126 -22.85 -12.71 -17.07
N THR A 127 -21.62 -12.57 -16.58
CA THR A 127 -20.72 -11.49 -17.01
C THR A 127 -20.32 -11.64 -18.49
N VAL A 128 -19.96 -12.85 -18.91
CA VAL A 128 -19.61 -13.12 -20.32
C VAL A 128 -20.80 -12.82 -21.24
N LEU A 129 -22.01 -13.25 -20.86
CA LEU A 129 -23.22 -12.96 -21.61
C LEU A 129 -23.45 -11.45 -21.74
N ALA A 130 -23.42 -10.73 -20.63
CA ALA A 130 -23.58 -9.28 -20.61
C ALA A 130 -22.51 -8.56 -21.44
N CYS A 131 -21.23 -8.89 -21.26
CA CYS A 131 -20.11 -8.29 -21.99
C CYS A 131 -20.24 -8.55 -23.52
N THR A 132 -20.68 -9.75 -23.92
CA THR A 132 -20.87 -10.08 -25.32
C THR A 132 -21.97 -9.21 -25.97
N GLU A 133 -23.08 -9.00 -25.28
CA GLU A 133 -24.14 -8.12 -25.74
C GLU A 133 -23.75 -6.66 -25.78
N MET A 134 -23.10 -6.19 -24.70
CA MET A 134 -22.61 -4.80 -24.56
C MET A 134 -21.49 -4.47 -25.56
N SER A 135 -20.67 -5.46 -25.93
CA SER A 135 -19.70 -5.32 -27.03
C SER A 135 -20.37 -5.05 -28.37
N LYS A 136 -21.47 -5.76 -28.68
CA LYS A 136 -22.24 -5.54 -29.91
C LYS A 136 -22.90 -4.17 -29.96
N SER A 137 -23.34 -3.68 -28.81
CA SER A 137 -23.95 -2.34 -28.68
C SER A 137 -22.91 -1.20 -28.45
N ARG A 138 -21.61 -1.51 -28.47
CA ARG A 138 -20.49 -0.57 -28.21
C ARG A 138 -20.68 0.16 -26.89
N THR A 139 -21.12 -0.56 -25.87
CA THR A 139 -21.26 -0.03 -24.52
C THR A 139 -20.00 -0.36 -23.74
N GLY A 140 -19.31 0.68 -23.23
CA GLY A 140 -18.09 0.51 -22.43
C GLY A 140 -18.38 -0.11 -21.07
N VAL A 141 -17.56 -1.11 -20.70
CA VAL A 141 -17.71 -1.87 -19.45
C VAL A 141 -16.38 -1.94 -18.72
N LEU A 142 -16.43 -1.87 -17.39
CA LEU A 142 -15.29 -2.06 -16.51
C LEU A 142 -15.73 -2.86 -15.29
N ILE A 143 -15.31 -4.12 -15.22
CA ILE A 143 -15.67 -5.05 -14.14
C ILE A 143 -14.40 -5.58 -13.49
N VAL A 144 -14.37 -5.59 -12.16
CA VAL A 144 -13.25 -6.08 -11.36
C VAL A 144 -13.72 -7.24 -10.50
N PHE A 145 -13.10 -8.40 -10.67
CA PHE A 145 -13.31 -9.57 -9.81
C PHE A 145 -12.24 -9.54 -8.70
N GLU A 146 -12.69 -9.34 -7.49
CA GLU A 146 -11.85 -9.42 -6.29
C GLU A 146 -11.35 -10.86 -6.11
N ARG A 147 -10.07 -11.00 -5.72
CA ARG A 147 -9.46 -12.29 -5.41
C ARG A 147 -9.04 -12.35 -3.94
N GLU A 148 -7.73 -12.40 -3.67
CA GLU A 148 -7.21 -12.50 -2.30
C GLU A 148 -7.14 -11.14 -1.62
N MET A 149 -6.82 -10.10 -2.37
CA MET A 149 -6.74 -8.73 -1.87
C MET A 149 -8.14 -8.11 -1.78
N ALA A 150 -8.57 -7.75 -0.57
CA ALA A 150 -9.85 -7.10 -0.34
C ALA A 150 -9.89 -5.68 -0.96
N LEU A 151 -10.98 -5.36 -1.66
CA LEU A 151 -11.18 -4.08 -2.37
C LEU A 151 -12.21 -3.18 -1.69
N ASP A 152 -12.34 -3.28 -0.36
CA ASP A 152 -13.35 -2.52 0.40
C ASP A 152 -13.19 -1.01 0.25
N ASP A 153 -11.96 -0.49 0.21
CA ASP A 153 -11.71 0.93 0.03
C ASP A 153 -12.17 1.44 -1.33
N ILE A 154 -12.03 0.60 -2.37
CA ILE A 154 -12.50 0.92 -3.73
C ILE A 154 -14.02 0.78 -3.79
N ALA A 155 -14.60 -0.28 -3.22
CA ALA A 155 -16.05 -0.49 -3.20
C ALA A 155 -16.81 0.66 -2.52
N ARG A 156 -16.22 1.25 -1.47
CA ARG A 156 -16.80 2.42 -0.76
C ARG A 156 -16.82 3.71 -1.58
N THR A 157 -16.05 3.80 -2.66
CA THR A 157 -16.09 4.96 -3.56
C THR A 157 -17.32 4.98 -4.46
N GLY A 158 -17.98 3.82 -4.63
CA GLY A 158 -19.21 3.66 -5.40
C GLY A 158 -20.44 3.40 -4.53
N THR A 159 -21.47 2.88 -5.15
CA THR A 159 -22.72 2.51 -4.47
C THR A 159 -22.71 1.01 -4.18
N ILE A 160 -22.88 0.64 -2.91
CA ILE A 160 -23.00 -0.77 -2.49
C ILE A 160 -24.35 -1.30 -2.98
N VAL A 161 -24.32 -2.41 -3.71
CA VAL A 161 -25.50 -3.05 -4.32
C VAL A 161 -25.79 -4.41 -3.67
N ASP A 162 -24.74 -5.18 -3.40
CA ASP A 162 -24.76 -6.54 -2.82
C ASP A 162 -25.83 -7.45 -3.43
N ALA A 163 -25.85 -7.59 -4.74
CA ALA A 163 -26.83 -8.35 -5.49
C ALA A 163 -26.25 -9.62 -6.12
N ARG A 164 -27.13 -10.57 -6.48
CA ARG A 164 -26.75 -11.69 -7.36
C ARG A 164 -26.44 -11.15 -8.75
N VAL A 165 -25.41 -11.71 -9.38
CA VAL A 165 -25.03 -11.31 -10.74
C VAL A 165 -26.04 -11.85 -11.74
N SER A 166 -26.57 -10.97 -12.59
CA SER A 166 -27.31 -11.33 -13.80
C SER A 166 -26.90 -10.41 -14.96
N SER A 167 -27.04 -10.91 -16.19
CA SER A 167 -26.70 -10.13 -17.38
C SER A 167 -27.56 -8.87 -17.50
N GLU A 168 -28.82 -8.93 -17.09
CA GLU A 168 -29.76 -7.81 -17.09
C GLU A 168 -29.36 -6.73 -16.13
N LEU A 169 -28.92 -7.11 -14.90
CA LEU A 169 -28.44 -6.16 -13.90
C LEU A 169 -27.18 -5.43 -14.40
N LEU A 170 -26.24 -6.16 -14.97
CA LEU A 170 -25.01 -5.58 -15.50
C LEU A 170 -25.31 -4.60 -16.66
N LYS A 171 -26.20 -4.99 -17.58
CA LYS A 171 -26.63 -4.12 -18.69
C LYS A 171 -27.31 -2.85 -18.18
N ASN A 172 -28.13 -2.94 -17.12
CA ASN A 172 -28.75 -1.76 -16.50
C ASN A 172 -27.74 -0.85 -15.81
N ILE A 173 -26.74 -1.41 -15.13
CA ILE A 173 -25.71 -0.60 -14.47
C ILE A 173 -24.88 0.17 -15.51
N PHE A 174 -24.46 -0.48 -16.60
CA PHE A 174 -23.65 0.14 -17.65
C PHE A 174 -24.47 0.86 -18.74
N PHE A 175 -25.79 0.88 -18.58
CA PHE A 175 -26.64 1.64 -19.49
C PHE A 175 -26.24 3.12 -19.48
N VAL A 176 -26.04 3.69 -20.65
CA VAL A 176 -25.61 5.10 -20.80
C VAL A 176 -26.62 6.02 -20.12
N LYS A 177 -26.15 6.89 -19.24
CA LYS A 177 -26.91 7.79 -18.36
C LYS A 177 -27.52 7.15 -17.10
N ALA A 178 -27.31 5.85 -16.84
CA ALA A 178 -27.63 5.29 -15.53
C ALA A 178 -26.69 5.90 -14.44
N ALA A 179 -27.16 6.02 -13.22
CA ALA A 179 -26.40 6.66 -12.13
C ALA A 179 -25.06 5.99 -11.82
N MET A 180 -24.91 4.70 -12.12
CA MET A 180 -23.73 3.90 -11.80
C MET A 180 -22.88 3.52 -13.03
N HIS A 181 -23.19 4.05 -14.24
CA HIS A 181 -22.51 3.65 -15.48
C HIS A 181 -21.08 4.19 -15.60
N ASP A 182 -20.78 5.28 -14.90
CA ASP A 182 -19.45 5.89 -14.89
C ASP A 182 -18.66 5.34 -13.69
N GLY A 183 -17.71 4.47 -13.99
CA GLY A 183 -16.91 3.77 -13.00
C GLY A 183 -16.87 2.25 -13.22
N ALA A 184 -16.38 1.54 -12.21
CA ALA A 184 -16.25 0.09 -12.24
C ALA A 184 -17.32 -0.61 -11.40
N VAL A 185 -17.63 -1.84 -11.78
CA VAL A 185 -18.37 -2.79 -10.95
C VAL A 185 -17.37 -3.70 -10.23
N ILE A 186 -17.54 -3.85 -8.92
CA ILE A 186 -16.74 -4.79 -8.12
C ILE A 186 -17.55 -6.04 -7.84
N MET A 187 -16.94 -7.18 -8.15
CA MET A 187 -17.48 -8.53 -7.88
C MET A 187 -16.71 -9.19 -6.75
N ARG A 188 -17.44 -9.74 -5.78
CA ARG A 188 -16.87 -10.49 -4.65
C ARG A 188 -17.66 -11.77 -4.42
N ASP A 189 -16.99 -12.91 -4.30
CA ASP A 189 -17.61 -14.22 -3.99
C ASP A 189 -18.82 -14.58 -4.89
N GLY A 190 -18.78 -14.23 -6.17
CA GLY A 190 -19.87 -14.49 -7.11
C GLY A 190 -21.08 -13.54 -6.96
N ARG A 191 -20.93 -12.44 -6.23
CA ARG A 191 -21.94 -11.39 -6.07
C ARG A 191 -21.42 -10.05 -6.62
N LEU A 192 -22.34 -9.22 -7.08
CA LEU A 192 -22.07 -7.83 -7.42
C LEU A 192 -22.04 -7.01 -6.12
N LEU A 193 -20.86 -6.63 -5.67
CA LEU A 193 -20.68 -5.91 -4.41
C LEU A 193 -21.07 -4.44 -4.54
N ALA A 194 -20.48 -3.74 -5.52
CA ALA A 194 -20.68 -2.30 -5.71
C ALA A 194 -20.60 -1.92 -7.19
N GLY A 195 -21.21 -0.79 -7.55
CA GLY A 195 -21.16 -0.19 -8.88
C GLY A 195 -20.82 1.29 -8.85
N GLY A 196 -20.30 1.82 -9.97
CA GLY A 196 -19.85 3.20 -10.08
C GLY A 196 -18.59 3.49 -9.24
N CYS A 197 -17.73 2.47 -9.06
CA CYS A 197 -16.53 2.60 -8.22
C CYS A 197 -15.40 3.29 -8.98
N MET A 198 -14.63 4.14 -8.27
CA MET A 198 -13.44 4.80 -8.81
C MET A 198 -12.22 3.91 -8.65
N LEU A 199 -11.53 3.63 -9.76
CA LEU A 199 -10.30 2.87 -9.77
C LEU A 199 -9.07 3.79 -9.88
N PRO A 200 -7.92 3.36 -9.35
CA PRO A 200 -6.66 4.05 -9.58
C PRO A 200 -6.30 4.02 -11.07
N LEU A 201 -5.83 5.14 -11.59
CA LEU A 201 -5.36 5.22 -12.98
C LEU A 201 -3.88 4.81 -13.05
N SER A 202 -3.52 4.04 -14.07
CA SER A 202 -2.11 3.75 -14.35
C SER A 202 -1.33 5.04 -14.63
N LYS A 203 -0.17 5.15 -14.00
CA LYS A 203 0.81 6.24 -14.20
C LYS A 203 1.84 5.90 -15.28
N ASN A 204 1.70 4.76 -15.95
CA ASN A 204 2.65 4.33 -16.95
C ASN A 204 2.58 5.24 -18.19
N VAL A 205 3.69 5.93 -18.46
CA VAL A 205 3.81 6.90 -19.58
C VAL A 205 3.90 6.20 -20.94
N ASN A 206 4.22 4.89 -20.96
CA ASN A 206 4.41 4.10 -22.19
C ASN A 206 3.09 3.51 -22.74
N LEU A 207 1.96 3.76 -22.07
CA LEU A 207 0.66 3.31 -22.55
C LEU A 207 0.25 4.10 -23.80
N SER A 208 -0.31 3.40 -24.80
CA SER A 208 -0.83 4.04 -26.00
C SER A 208 -1.82 5.17 -25.66
N ARG A 209 -1.74 6.25 -26.42
CA ARG A 209 -2.65 7.41 -26.28
C ARG A 209 -4.09 7.07 -26.68
N ASP A 210 -4.28 6.01 -27.47
CA ASP A 210 -5.59 5.56 -27.94
C ASP A 210 -6.38 4.83 -26.84
N LEU A 211 -5.75 4.46 -25.73
CA LEU A 211 -6.43 3.83 -24.59
C LEU A 211 -7.25 4.85 -23.81
N GLY A 212 -8.58 4.64 -23.80
CA GLY A 212 -9.52 5.45 -23.03
C GLY A 212 -9.35 5.30 -21.51
N MET A 213 -10.12 6.10 -20.77
CA MET A 213 -10.03 6.17 -19.29
C MET A 213 -10.31 4.82 -18.64
N ARG A 214 -11.29 4.02 -19.13
CA ARG A 214 -11.58 2.67 -18.59
C ARG A 214 -10.39 1.72 -18.72
N HIS A 215 -9.66 1.78 -19.85
CA HIS A 215 -8.45 0.98 -20.02
C HIS A 215 -7.37 1.37 -19.03
N ARG A 216 -7.12 2.68 -18.86
CA ARG A 216 -6.13 3.18 -17.90
C ARG A 216 -6.49 2.85 -16.46
N ALA A 217 -7.77 2.88 -16.13
CA ALA A 217 -8.28 2.49 -14.82
C ALA A 217 -8.11 0.97 -14.58
N GLY A 218 -8.44 0.15 -15.57
CA GLY A 218 -8.27 -1.30 -15.48
C GLY A 218 -6.81 -1.71 -15.34
N ILE A 219 -5.89 -1.09 -16.11
CA ILE A 219 -4.46 -1.33 -15.98
C ILE A 219 -3.98 -0.86 -14.60
N GLY A 220 -4.39 0.33 -14.15
CA GLY A 220 -4.03 0.83 -12.82
C GLY A 220 -4.50 -0.07 -11.69
N MET A 221 -5.66 -0.70 -11.85
CA MET A 221 -6.16 -1.69 -10.91
C MET A 221 -5.30 -2.95 -10.89
N SER A 222 -4.92 -3.49 -12.05
CA SER A 222 -4.06 -4.66 -12.15
C SER A 222 -2.61 -4.41 -11.69
N GLU A 223 -2.15 -3.17 -11.72
CA GLU A 223 -0.84 -2.77 -11.17
C GLU A 223 -0.83 -2.74 -9.63
N ASN A 224 -2.00 -2.52 -9.00
CA ASN A 224 -2.13 -2.29 -7.55
C ASN A 224 -2.83 -3.42 -6.80
N SER A 225 -3.30 -4.47 -7.49
CA SER A 225 -3.99 -5.60 -6.86
C SER A 225 -3.81 -6.89 -7.66
N ASP A 226 -4.24 -8.01 -7.07
CA ASP A 226 -4.32 -9.32 -7.72
C ASP A 226 -5.66 -9.58 -8.41
N ALA A 227 -6.53 -8.57 -8.48
CA ALA A 227 -7.87 -8.67 -9.06
C ALA A 227 -7.83 -8.94 -10.57
N VAL A 228 -8.84 -9.67 -11.06
CA VAL A 228 -9.05 -9.85 -12.49
C VAL A 228 -9.93 -8.74 -13.02
N VAL A 229 -9.45 -8.02 -14.03
CA VAL A 229 -10.17 -6.89 -14.63
C VAL A 229 -10.66 -7.24 -16.03
N VAL A 230 -11.94 -7.01 -16.26
CA VAL A 230 -12.59 -7.21 -17.56
C VAL A 230 -13.00 -5.83 -18.11
N ILE A 231 -12.58 -5.56 -19.35
CA ILE A 231 -12.87 -4.30 -20.04
C ILE A 231 -13.54 -4.59 -21.37
N VAL A 232 -14.63 -3.89 -21.66
CA VAL A 232 -15.22 -3.81 -23.00
C VAL A 232 -15.07 -2.38 -23.48
N SER A 233 -14.49 -2.20 -24.67
CA SER A 233 -14.32 -0.89 -25.29
C SER A 233 -15.62 -0.43 -25.98
N GLU A 234 -15.83 0.85 -25.99
CA GLU A 234 -16.88 1.54 -26.77
C GLU A 234 -16.65 1.46 -28.27
#